data_4864883e9431245de9dc61c978bfb78c
#
_entry.id   4864883e9431245de9dc61c978bfb78c
#
_cell.length_a   1.000
_cell.length_b   1.000
_cell.length_c   1.000
_cell.angle_alpha   90.00
_cell.angle_beta   90.00
_cell.angle_gamma   90.00
#
_symmetry.space_group_name_H-M   'P 1'
#
loop_
_entity.id
_entity.type
_entity.pdbx_description
1 polymer ?
#
loop_
_entity_poly.entity_id
_entity_poly.type
_entity_poly.pdbx_seq_one_letter_code
_entity_poly.pdbx_strand_id
1 'polypeptide(L)'
;MKVGIIGNNLTSLALAKALVNQEIFVDIFYKDQKINADKSRTIGISKSNIDYFNKNISDIKKISWPIKKIKIYSENSNNKEIIKFENQSKTLFSIVKNYEIFNQLNTELKNNKFFKYKNTISYRDLNNINCDLFINCDQEHEITKKFFLKKFEKKYESTAYSTVIDHKALSPNDIATQIFTKKGPLAFLPISKKKTSVVYSVQTNKSDDTFDVKNSITKFNPNYQIKRINKVSKFNLTSLNLRKYYKNKILAFGDILHKLHPLAGQGFNMTLRDIKNLLEIVNNRVGLGLPLDQSVCSEFQKKVKSKNLIFSEGINLIYESFNFKSKIKGDFIDRSVKLIGKNKSLNKYFKRIADEGLQI
;
A
#
# COMPACT_ATOMS: atom_id res chain seq x y z
N MET A 1 25.48 -15.52 2.76
CA MET A 1 24.41 -15.12 3.69
C MET A 1 23.08 -15.60 3.17
N LYS A 2 22.17 -15.98 4.07
CA LYS A 2 20.87 -16.56 3.69
C LYS A 2 19.73 -16.04 4.55
N VAL A 3 18.65 -15.58 3.91
CA VAL A 3 17.46 -15.05 4.56
C VAL A 3 16.27 -15.97 4.31
N GLY A 4 15.54 -16.32 5.36
CA GLY A 4 14.28 -17.03 5.28
C GLY A 4 13.12 -16.04 5.31
N ILE A 5 12.22 -16.08 4.32
CA ILE A 5 10.99 -15.25 4.30
C ILE A 5 9.78 -16.16 4.49
N ILE A 6 8.92 -15.82 5.43
CA ILE A 6 7.69 -16.58 5.73
C ILE A 6 6.50 -15.87 5.10
N GLY A 7 5.76 -16.59 4.26
CA GLY A 7 4.60 -16.11 3.52
C GLY A 7 4.89 -15.84 2.04
N ASN A 8 3.86 -16.00 1.20
CA ASN A 8 3.93 -15.80 -0.25
C ASN A 8 2.89 -14.75 -0.68
N ASN A 9 3.24 -13.50 -0.47
CA ASN A 9 2.43 -12.34 -0.84
C ASN A 9 3.31 -11.30 -1.58
N LEU A 10 2.71 -10.20 -2.03
CA LEU A 10 3.44 -9.19 -2.80
C LEU A 10 4.63 -8.60 -2.02
N THR A 11 4.49 -8.38 -0.71
CA THR A 11 5.57 -7.90 0.15
C THR A 11 6.73 -8.89 0.19
N SER A 12 6.43 -10.19 0.39
CA SER A 12 7.44 -11.26 0.41
C SER A 12 8.23 -11.32 -0.89
N LEU A 13 7.52 -11.27 -2.04
CA LEU A 13 8.16 -11.34 -3.35
C LEU A 13 9.00 -10.09 -3.65
N ALA A 14 8.49 -8.89 -3.32
CA ALA A 14 9.23 -7.65 -3.53
C ALA A 14 10.51 -7.62 -2.68
N LEU A 15 10.42 -8.04 -1.40
CA LEU A 15 11.58 -8.15 -0.52
C LEU A 15 12.56 -9.22 -0.97
N ALA A 16 12.07 -10.41 -1.34
CA ALA A 16 12.91 -11.49 -1.87
C ALA A 16 13.68 -11.04 -3.10
N LYS A 17 12.98 -10.39 -4.06
CA LYS A 17 13.61 -9.90 -5.29
C LYS A 17 14.66 -8.82 -5.00
N ALA A 18 14.40 -7.94 -4.05
CA ALA A 18 15.34 -6.93 -3.61
C ALA A 18 16.61 -7.54 -2.99
N LEU A 19 16.48 -8.60 -2.19
CA LEU A 19 17.60 -9.31 -1.57
C LEU A 19 18.41 -10.13 -2.58
N VAL A 20 17.74 -10.88 -3.48
CA VAL A 20 18.48 -11.68 -4.48
C VAL A 20 19.20 -10.82 -5.51
N ASN A 21 18.75 -9.57 -5.75
CA ASN A 21 19.47 -8.59 -6.55
C ASN A 21 20.77 -8.11 -5.87
N GLN A 22 20.94 -8.37 -4.56
CA GLN A 22 22.16 -8.15 -3.78
C GLN A 22 22.95 -9.46 -3.56
N GLU A 23 22.67 -10.51 -4.36
CA GLU A 23 23.30 -11.83 -4.28
C GLU A 23 23.13 -12.54 -2.92
N ILE A 24 22.07 -12.20 -2.17
CA ILE A 24 21.72 -12.86 -0.93
C ILE A 24 20.80 -14.04 -1.23
N PHE A 25 21.13 -15.23 -0.70
CA PHE A 25 20.26 -16.39 -0.81
C PHE A 25 18.97 -16.19 -0.05
N VAL A 26 17.83 -16.47 -0.70
CA VAL A 26 16.49 -16.33 -0.11
C VAL A 26 15.71 -17.63 -0.28
N ASP A 27 15.21 -18.14 0.85
CA ASP A 27 14.19 -19.20 0.87
C ASP A 27 12.84 -18.59 1.27
N ILE A 28 11.81 -18.74 0.43
CA ILE A 28 10.43 -18.40 0.82
C ILE A 28 9.72 -19.65 1.33
N PHE A 29 9.26 -19.57 2.60
CA PHE A 29 8.50 -20.61 3.27
C PHE A 29 7.01 -20.28 3.24
N TYR A 30 6.21 -21.15 2.62
CA TYR A 30 4.78 -20.90 2.52
C TYR A 30 3.99 -22.22 2.43
N LYS A 31 2.71 -22.14 2.81
CA LYS A 31 1.77 -23.21 2.58
C LYS A 31 1.24 -23.06 1.16
N ASP A 32 1.37 -24.11 0.35
CA ASP A 32 0.85 -24.08 -1.02
C ASP A 32 -0.68 -23.98 -0.98
N GLN A 33 -1.18 -22.79 -1.22
CA GLN A 33 -2.59 -22.50 -1.37
C GLN A 33 -2.76 -21.84 -2.73
N LYS A 34 -3.77 -22.26 -3.50
CA LYS A 34 -4.13 -21.58 -4.74
C LYS A 34 -4.39 -20.10 -4.41
N ILE A 35 -3.42 -19.25 -4.76
CA ILE A 35 -3.57 -17.80 -4.60
C ILE A 35 -4.62 -17.36 -5.61
N ASN A 36 -5.86 -17.23 -5.14
CA ASN A 36 -6.92 -16.55 -5.89
C ASN A 36 -6.65 -15.04 -5.81
N ALA A 37 -5.67 -14.58 -6.59
CA ALA A 37 -5.34 -13.16 -6.65
C ALA A 37 -6.56 -12.40 -7.21
N ASP A 38 -7.18 -11.60 -6.35
CA ASP A 38 -8.26 -10.69 -6.77
C ASP A 38 -7.74 -9.74 -7.85
N LYS A 39 -8.14 -10.00 -9.10
CA LYS A 39 -7.72 -9.23 -10.27
C LYS A 39 -8.22 -7.79 -10.27
N SER A 40 -9.16 -7.44 -9.38
CA SER A 40 -9.69 -6.08 -9.23
C SER A 40 -8.78 -5.17 -8.41
N ARG A 41 -7.88 -5.73 -7.58
CA ARG A 41 -7.02 -4.94 -6.68
C ARG A 41 -5.92 -4.23 -7.45
N THR A 42 -5.85 -2.93 -7.21
CA THR A 42 -4.81 -2.05 -7.75
C THR A 42 -4.04 -1.36 -6.63
N ILE A 43 -2.82 -0.96 -6.93
CA ILE A 43 -1.91 -0.30 -6.00
C ILE A 43 -1.46 1.01 -6.64
N GLY A 44 -1.53 2.10 -5.88
CA GLY A 44 -0.90 3.37 -6.25
C GLY A 44 0.51 3.42 -5.69
N ILE A 45 1.53 3.54 -6.57
CA ILE A 45 2.92 3.65 -6.17
C ILE A 45 3.39 5.08 -6.45
N SER A 46 3.91 5.78 -5.45
CA SER A 46 4.40 7.14 -5.56
C SER A 46 5.63 7.23 -6.47
N LYS A 47 5.94 8.41 -6.98
CA LYS A 47 7.01 8.60 -7.98
C LYS A 47 8.37 8.12 -7.45
N SER A 48 8.75 8.49 -6.25
CA SER A 48 10.02 8.08 -5.64
C SER A 48 10.09 6.56 -5.42
N ASN A 49 8.97 5.95 -5.00
CA ASN A 49 8.90 4.52 -4.77
C ASN A 49 8.89 3.71 -6.07
N ILE A 50 8.27 4.20 -7.16
CA ILE A 50 8.32 3.51 -8.46
C ILE A 50 9.72 3.57 -9.07
N ASP A 51 10.42 4.71 -8.91
CA ASP A 51 11.80 4.86 -9.37
C ASP A 51 12.73 3.91 -8.60
N TYR A 52 12.54 3.82 -7.27
CA TYR A 52 13.27 2.87 -6.44
C TYR A 52 12.97 1.43 -6.83
N PHE A 53 11.69 1.08 -7.04
CA PHE A 53 11.25 -0.26 -7.43
C PHE A 53 11.88 -0.69 -8.77
N ASN A 54 11.80 0.18 -9.78
CA ASN A 54 12.37 -0.08 -11.10
C ASN A 54 13.89 -0.25 -11.09
N LYS A 55 14.59 0.49 -10.22
CA LYS A 55 16.04 0.44 -10.13
C LYS A 55 16.55 -0.75 -9.32
N ASN A 56 15.87 -1.09 -8.21
CA ASN A 56 16.44 -1.98 -7.19
C ASN A 56 15.69 -3.32 -7.07
N ILE A 57 14.47 -3.43 -7.59
CA ILE A 57 13.64 -4.63 -7.45
C ILE A 57 13.35 -5.23 -8.83
N SER A 58 12.48 -4.60 -9.62
CA SER A 58 12.07 -5.09 -10.94
C SER A 58 11.51 -3.95 -11.78
N ASP A 59 11.78 -3.91 -13.09
CA ASP A 59 11.23 -2.88 -13.98
C ASP A 59 9.75 -3.16 -14.30
N ILE A 60 8.87 -2.40 -13.69
CA ILE A 60 7.41 -2.49 -13.86
C ILE A 60 6.82 -1.40 -14.75
N LYS A 61 7.64 -0.66 -15.51
CA LYS A 61 7.15 0.45 -16.37
C LYS A 61 6.06 0.01 -17.35
N LYS A 62 6.18 -1.19 -17.92
CA LYS A 62 5.24 -1.72 -18.92
C LYS A 62 3.86 -2.05 -18.35
N ILE A 63 3.77 -2.38 -17.05
CA ILE A 63 2.53 -2.74 -16.36
C ILE A 63 2.00 -1.61 -15.47
N SER A 64 2.67 -0.46 -15.42
CA SER A 64 2.29 0.70 -14.63
C SER A 64 1.59 1.75 -15.48
N TRP A 65 0.53 2.36 -14.92
CA TRP A 65 -0.21 3.44 -15.57
C TRP A 65 0.08 4.78 -14.88
N PRO A 66 0.72 5.74 -15.56
CA PRO A 66 1.13 7.00 -14.95
C PRO A 66 -0.06 7.94 -14.71
N ILE A 67 -0.11 8.55 -13.54
CA ILE A 67 -1.07 9.58 -13.16
C ILE A 67 -0.34 10.92 -13.04
N LYS A 68 -0.80 11.92 -13.81
CA LYS A 68 -0.20 13.27 -13.85
C LYS A 68 -0.99 14.28 -13.03
N LYS A 69 -2.28 14.01 -12.80
CA LYS A 69 -3.18 14.92 -12.07
C LYS A 69 -4.00 14.17 -11.04
N ILE A 70 -4.24 14.82 -9.90
CA ILE A 70 -5.20 14.36 -8.90
C ILE A 70 -6.20 15.49 -8.70
N LYS A 71 -7.47 15.16 -8.81
CA LYS A 71 -8.58 16.08 -8.54
C LYS A 71 -9.37 15.59 -7.34
N ILE A 72 -9.61 16.49 -6.40
CA ILE A 72 -10.37 16.19 -5.18
C ILE A 72 -11.63 17.03 -5.16
N TYR A 73 -12.77 16.36 -4.97
CA TYR A 73 -14.10 16.93 -4.88
C TYR A 73 -14.77 16.58 -3.57
N SER A 74 -15.80 17.35 -3.19
CA SER A 74 -16.72 16.99 -2.11
C SER A 74 -18.15 17.08 -2.60
N GLU A 75 -18.98 16.13 -2.21
CA GLU A 75 -20.42 16.11 -2.51
C GLU A 75 -21.11 17.40 -1.99
N ASN A 76 -20.65 17.96 -0.86
CA ASN A 76 -21.22 19.16 -0.27
C ASN A 76 -20.87 20.47 -1.02
N SER A 77 -19.90 20.47 -1.92
CA SER A 77 -19.43 21.63 -2.66
C SER A 77 -20.04 21.78 -4.06
N ASN A 78 -21.22 21.20 -4.32
CA ASN A 78 -21.85 21.19 -5.64
C ASN A 78 -20.89 20.78 -6.76
N ASN A 79 -20.09 19.72 -6.53
CA ASN A 79 -19.06 19.23 -7.43
C ASN A 79 -17.95 20.25 -7.79
N LYS A 80 -17.75 21.29 -6.99
CA LYS A 80 -16.59 22.17 -7.17
C LYS A 80 -15.31 21.47 -6.74
N GLU A 81 -14.27 21.60 -7.54
CA GLU A 81 -12.92 21.11 -7.25
C GLU A 81 -12.39 21.80 -5.99
N ILE A 82 -12.03 21.02 -4.96
CA ILE A 82 -11.51 21.55 -3.70
C ILE A 82 -10.00 21.72 -3.78
N ILE A 83 -9.30 20.69 -4.28
CA ILE A 83 -7.85 20.66 -4.42
C ILE A 83 -7.51 19.99 -5.75
N LYS A 84 -6.53 20.59 -6.42
CA LYS A 84 -5.88 20.03 -7.61
C LYS A 84 -4.39 19.86 -7.34
N PHE A 85 -3.90 18.65 -7.52
CA PHE A 85 -2.47 18.39 -7.61
C PHE A 85 -2.11 18.13 -9.07
N GLU A 86 -1.21 18.91 -9.58
CA GLU A 86 -0.72 18.81 -10.95
C GLU A 86 0.78 18.95 -10.98
N ASN A 87 1.44 18.19 -11.82
CA ASN A 87 2.82 18.39 -12.17
C ASN A 87 2.89 18.42 -13.70
N GLN A 88 3.13 19.59 -14.29
CA GLN A 88 2.97 19.86 -15.72
C GLN A 88 3.77 18.91 -16.63
N SER A 89 4.85 18.33 -16.14
CA SER A 89 5.72 17.46 -16.95
C SER A 89 6.05 16.11 -16.30
N LYS A 90 5.58 15.83 -15.07
CA LYS A 90 6.01 14.64 -14.31
C LYS A 90 4.86 13.85 -13.77
N THR A 91 5.00 12.53 -13.77
CA THR A 91 4.11 11.59 -13.09
C THR A 91 4.10 11.87 -11.59
N LEU A 92 2.93 11.94 -10.97
CA LEU A 92 2.77 12.07 -9.52
C LEU A 92 2.88 10.70 -8.83
N PHE A 93 2.19 9.71 -9.40
CA PHE A 93 2.23 8.32 -8.97
C PHE A 93 1.79 7.43 -10.15
N SER A 94 1.97 6.13 -10.02
CA SER A 94 1.51 5.17 -11.02
C SER A 94 0.57 4.15 -10.39
N ILE A 95 -0.45 3.75 -11.15
CA ILE A 95 -1.34 2.66 -10.74
C ILE A 95 -0.88 1.37 -11.40
N VAL A 96 -0.79 0.31 -10.61
CA VAL A 96 -0.43 -1.02 -11.07
C VAL A 96 -1.43 -2.04 -10.51
N LYS A 97 -1.74 -3.08 -11.29
CA LYS A 97 -2.56 -4.18 -10.80
C LYS A 97 -1.72 -5.10 -9.94
N ASN A 98 -2.21 -5.40 -8.75
CA ASN A 98 -1.50 -6.22 -7.77
C ASN A 98 -1.04 -7.56 -8.36
N TYR A 99 -1.94 -8.26 -9.08
CA TYR A 99 -1.64 -9.56 -9.66
C TYR A 99 -0.55 -9.51 -10.76
N GLU A 100 -0.45 -8.38 -11.51
CA GLU A 100 0.58 -8.22 -12.55
C GLU A 100 1.97 -8.10 -11.94
N ILE A 101 2.13 -7.27 -10.88
CA ILE A 101 3.40 -7.19 -10.15
C ILE A 101 3.75 -8.55 -9.52
N PHE A 102 2.76 -9.20 -8.87
CA PHE A 102 2.96 -10.48 -8.23
C PHE A 102 3.48 -11.53 -9.21
N ASN A 103 2.82 -11.66 -10.37
CA ASN A 103 3.21 -12.63 -11.40
C ASN A 103 4.60 -12.34 -11.98
N GLN A 104 4.91 -11.06 -12.25
CA GLN A 104 6.22 -10.66 -12.75
C GLN A 104 7.32 -11.03 -11.77
N LEU A 105 7.19 -10.63 -10.50
CA LEU A 105 8.17 -10.94 -9.45
C LEU A 105 8.33 -12.45 -9.25
N ASN A 106 7.22 -13.19 -9.24
CA ASN A 106 7.22 -14.64 -9.09
C ASN A 106 7.98 -15.34 -10.25
N THR A 107 7.76 -14.90 -11.49
CA THR A 107 8.46 -15.42 -12.66
C THR A 107 9.96 -15.12 -12.60
N GLU A 108 10.33 -13.88 -12.29
CA GLU A 108 11.74 -13.47 -12.18
C GLU A 108 12.48 -14.21 -11.05
N LEU A 109 11.81 -14.42 -9.89
CA LEU A 109 12.39 -15.14 -8.76
C LEU A 109 12.60 -16.62 -9.05
N LYS A 110 11.62 -17.31 -9.67
CA LYS A 110 11.75 -18.73 -10.01
C LYS A 110 12.97 -19.04 -10.89
N ASN A 111 13.38 -18.09 -11.71
CA ASN A 111 14.53 -18.21 -12.61
C ASN A 111 15.84 -17.71 -11.97
N ASN A 112 15.87 -17.38 -10.68
CA ASN A 112 17.04 -16.82 -10.02
C ASN A 112 17.77 -17.89 -9.17
N LYS A 113 19.09 -18.02 -9.35
CA LYS A 113 19.92 -19.00 -8.63
C LYS A 113 20.00 -18.80 -7.12
N PHE A 114 19.77 -17.57 -6.64
CA PHE A 114 19.78 -17.23 -5.22
C PHE A 114 18.42 -17.42 -4.54
N PHE A 115 17.43 -18.00 -5.23
CA PHE A 115 16.07 -18.11 -4.75
C PHE A 115 15.55 -19.55 -4.71
N LYS A 116 14.83 -19.91 -3.65
CA LYS A 116 14.10 -21.18 -3.56
C LYS A 116 12.77 -21.04 -2.85
N TYR A 117 11.75 -21.76 -3.33
CA TYR A 117 10.53 -22.00 -2.58
C TYR A 117 10.69 -23.23 -1.69
N LYS A 118 10.14 -23.15 -0.47
CA LYS A 118 10.14 -24.22 0.55
C LYS A 118 8.74 -24.37 1.14
N ASN A 119 8.45 -25.57 1.63
CA ASN A 119 7.23 -25.79 2.41
C ASN A 119 7.23 -24.94 3.68
N THR A 120 6.01 -24.63 4.16
CA THR A 120 5.82 -23.88 5.42
C THR A 120 6.58 -24.55 6.57
N ILE A 121 7.05 -23.74 7.48
CA ILE A 121 7.84 -24.17 8.65
C ILE A 121 7.10 -23.84 9.95
N SER A 122 7.30 -24.67 10.97
CA SER A 122 6.86 -24.35 12.32
C SER A 122 7.88 -23.48 13.04
N TYR A 123 7.43 -22.79 14.10
CA TYR A 123 8.34 -22.04 14.96
C TYR A 123 9.43 -22.94 15.57
N ARG A 124 9.09 -24.21 15.89
CA ARG A 124 10.03 -25.17 16.51
C ARG A 124 11.19 -25.53 15.58
N ASP A 125 10.93 -25.53 14.28
CA ASP A 125 11.91 -25.94 13.28
C ASP A 125 12.85 -24.81 12.83
N LEU A 126 12.58 -23.56 13.22
CA LEU A 126 13.39 -22.41 12.81
C LEU A 126 14.88 -22.50 13.19
N ASN A 127 15.19 -23.15 14.30
CA ASN A 127 16.58 -23.32 14.75
C ASN A 127 17.33 -24.38 13.93
N ASN A 128 16.61 -25.31 13.30
CA ASN A 128 17.16 -26.39 12.48
C ASN A 128 17.39 -25.94 11.03
N ILE A 129 16.95 -24.74 10.68
CA ILE A 129 17.07 -24.21 9.31
C ILE A 129 18.27 -23.27 9.26
N ASN A 130 19.17 -23.54 8.32
CA ASN A 130 20.34 -22.72 8.06
C ASN A 130 19.93 -21.39 7.37
N CYS A 131 19.39 -20.44 8.16
CA CYS A 131 19.14 -19.07 7.77
C CYS A 131 19.66 -18.13 8.85
N ASP A 132 20.37 -17.10 8.42
CA ASP A 132 20.94 -16.08 9.29
C ASP A 132 19.86 -15.20 9.93
N LEU A 133 18.83 -14.86 9.14
CA LEU A 133 17.72 -14.00 9.50
C LEU A 133 16.41 -14.58 8.97
N PHE A 134 15.33 -14.44 9.75
CA PHE A 134 13.97 -14.73 9.28
C PHE A 134 13.13 -13.46 9.21
N ILE A 135 12.34 -13.32 8.11
CA ILE A 135 11.43 -12.20 7.92
C ILE A 135 10.03 -12.74 7.72
N ASN A 136 9.14 -12.44 8.66
CA ASN A 136 7.77 -12.90 8.63
C ASN A 136 6.85 -11.85 7.98
N CYS A 137 6.27 -12.22 6.83
CA CYS A 137 5.30 -11.41 6.08
C CYS A 137 3.88 -12.00 6.10
N ASP A 138 3.66 -13.13 6.81
CA ASP A 138 2.36 -13.82 6.86
C ASP A 138 1.63 -13.52 8.16
N GLN A 139 0.50 -12.79 8.05
CA GLN A 139 -0.34 -12.43 9.21
C GLN A 139 -0.99 -13.65 9.88
N GLU A 140 -1.27 -14.70 9.12
CA GLU A 140 -1.97 -15.90 9.62
C GLU A 140 -1.01 -16.96 10.17
N HIS A 141 0.29 -16.81 9.97
CA HIS A 141 1.29 -17.74 10.45
C HIS A 141 1.32 -17.82 11.98
N GLU A 142 1.61 -19.01 12.54
CA GLU A 142 1.68 -19.22 13.99
C GLU A 142 2.69 -18.30 14.70
N ILE A 143 3.78 -17.93 14.03
CA ILE A 143 4.79 -16.99 14.55
C ILE A 143 4.15 -15.61 14.78
N THR A 144 3.29 -15.15 13.88
CA THR A 144 2.56 -13.89 14.06
C THR A 144 1.62 -13.99 15.25
N LYS A 145 0.86 -15.06 15.33
CA LYS A 145 -0.10 -15.32 16.42
C LYS A 145 0.59 -15.51 17.77
N LYS A 146 1.84 -15.92 17.80
CA LYS A 146 2.60 -16.15 19.05
C LYS A 146 3.36 -14.92 19.54
N PHE A 147 4.02 -14.16 18.62
CA PHE A 147 4.98 -13.13 19.02
C PHE A 147 4.60 -11.70 18.66
N PHE A 148 3.68 -11.51 17.69
CA PHE A 148 3.36 -10.20 17.13
C PHE A 148 1.90 -9.77 17.39
N LEU A 149 1.39 -10.08 18.60
CA LEU A 149 0.04 -9.77 19.03
C LEU A 149 -0.12 -8.32 19.53
N LYS A 150 0.92 -7.78 20.18
CA LYS A 150 0.84 -6.44 20.80
C LYS A 150 0.94 -5.36 19.74
N LYS A 151 -0.21 -4.84 19.33
CA LYS A 151 -0.36 -3.80 18.29
C LYS A 151 -1.33 -2.72 18.74
N PHE A 152 -1.18 -1.52 18.20
CA PHE A 152 -2.24 -0.51 18.17
C PHE A 152 -3.12 -0.83 16.99
N GLU A 153 -4.38 -1.17 17.21
CA GLU A 153 -5.33 -1.50 16.16
C GLU A 153 -6.54 -0.60 16.26
N LYS A 154 -6.93 -0.02 15.13
CA LYS A 154 -8.17 0.72 14.98
C LYS A 154 -9.02 0.05 13.91
N LYS A 155 -10.19 -0.41 14.31
CA LYS A 155 -11.22 -0.90 13.39
C LYS A 155 -12.06 0.30 12.97
N TYR A 156 -12.12 0.55 11.68
CA TYR A 156 -13.05 1.55 11.16
C TYR A 156 -14.40 0.87 10.98
N GLU A 157 -15.46 1.54 11.39
CA GLU A 157 -16.83 1.11 11.04
C GLU A 157 -17.09 1.43 9.57
N SER A 158 -16.26 0.84 8.70
CA SER A 158 -16.24 1.12 7.28
C SER A 158 -15.81 -0.10 6.48
N THR A 159 -16.45 -0.29 5.34
CA THR A 159 -16.14 -1.32 4.36
C THR A 159 -15.62 -0.68 3.09
N ALA A 160 -14.51 -1.18 2.57
CA ALA A 160 -14.03 -0.81 1.24
C ALA A 160 -14.60 -1.76 0.19
N TYR A 161 -15.08 -1.15 -0.89
CA TYR A 161 -15.52 -1.84 -2.09
C TYR A 161 -14.56 -1.49 -3.22
N SER A 162 -14.07 -2.51 -3.94
CA SER A 162 -13.20 -2.33 -5.09
C SER A 162 -13.75 -3.00 -6.32
N THR A 163 -13.66 -2.33 -7.46
CA THR A 163 -14.04 -2.87 -8.76
C THR A 163 -13.23 -2.19 -9.88
N VAL A 164 -13.38 -2.68 -11.10
CA VAL A 164 -12.86 -2.04 -12.30
C VAL A 164 -14.05 -1.72 -13.21
N ILE A 165 -14.11 -0.49 -13.70
CA ILE A 165 -15.05 -0.10 -14.75
C ILE A 165 -14.37 -0.15 -16.12
N ASP A 166 -15.06 -0.74 -17.10
CA ASP A 166 -14.73 -0.67 -18.52
C ASP A 166 -15.52 0.50 -19.14
N HIS A 167 -14.85 1.37 -19.88
CA HIS A 167 -15.45 2.57 -20.45
C HIS A 167 -14.95 2.84 -21.88
N LYS A 168 -15.58 3.80 -22.59
CA LYS A 168 -15.07 4.26 -23.89
C LYS A 168 -13.65 4.81 -23.72
N ALA A 169 -12.81 4.60 -24.73
CA ALA A 169 -11.41 5.04 -24.68
C ALA A 169 -11.28 6.54 -24.40
N LEU A 170 -10.45 6.90 -23.44
CA LEU A 170 -10.05 8.27 -23.14
C LEU A 170 -8.54 8.41 -23.40
N SER A 171 -8.15 9.52 -24.02
CA SER A 171 -6.76 9.84 -24.26
C SER A 171 -6.54 11.36 -24.10
N PRO A 172 -5.82 11.78 -23.04
CA PRO A 172 -5.22 10.97 -21.99
C PRO A 172 -6.25 10.51 -20.93
N ASN A 173 -5.98 9.36 -20.28
CA ASN A 173 -6.68 8.91 -19.08
C ASN A 173 -5.67 8.88 -17.91
N ASP A 174 -5.20 10.04 -17.49
CA ASP A 174 -4.09 10.21 -16.54
C ASP A 174 -4.47 11.07 -15.30
N ILE A 175 -5.77 11.20 -15.06
CA ILE A 175 -6.33 11.97 -13.96
C ILE A 175 -6.96 11.02 -12.93
N ALA A 176 -6.40 10.95 -11.74
CA ALA A 176 -7.05 10.32 -10.60
C ALA A 176 -8.07 11.28 -9.98
N THR A 177 -9.26 10.78 -9.70
CA THR A 177 -10.34 11.58 -9.09
C THR A 177 -10.73 10.99 -7.74
N GLN A 178 -10.72 11.81 -6.69
CA GLN A 178 -11.17 11.47 -5.36
C GLN A 178 -12.39 12.33 -5.02
N ILE A 179 -13.48 11.69 -4.63
CA ILE A 179 -14.73 12.37 -4.24
C ILE A 179 -15.04 12.00 -2.80
N PHE A 180 -15.10 12.99 -1.92
CA PHE A 180 -15.56 12.81 -0.55
C PHE A 180 -17.09 12.91 -0.53
N THR A 181 -17.75 11.75 -0.52
CA THR A 181 -19.20 11.64 -0.42
C THR A 181 -19.63 11.62 1.04
N LYS A 182 -20.95 11.80 1.31
CA LYS A 182 -21.52 11.67 2.66
C LYS A 182 -21.28 10.31 3.30
N LYS A 183 -21.16 9.24 2.49
CA LYS A 183 -20.90 7.88 2.96
C LYS A 183 -19.40 7.54 3.09
N GLY A 184 -18.52 8.37 2.52
CA GLY A 184 -17.07 8.21 2.58
C GLY A 184 -16.35 8.49 1.25
N PRO A 185 -15.03 8.29 1.19
CA PRO A 185 -14.23 8.60 0.02
C PRO A 185 -14.39 7.58 -1.10
N LEU A 186 -14.68 8.09 -2.31
CA LEU A 186 -14.77 7.34 -3.56
C LEU A 186 -13.65 7.78 -4.51
N ALA A 187 -12.83 6.84 -4.96
CA ALA A 187 -11.70 7.10 -5.85
C ALA A 187 -11.88 6.43 -7.21
N PHE A 188 -11.58 7.18 -8.27
CA PHE A 188 -11.45 6.68 -9.65
C PHE A 188 -9.99 6.77 -10.06
N LEU A 189 -9.37 5.63 -10.31
CA LEU A 189 -7.94 5.47 -10.54
C LEU A 189 -7.71 4.83 -11.92
N PRO A 190 -7.36 5.61 -12.95
CA PRO A 190 -7.09 5.07 -14.29
C PRO A 190 -6.02 3.97 -14.28
N ILE A 191 -6.27 2.90 -15.04
CA ILE A 191 -5.31 1.78 -15.22
C ILE A 191 -5.03 1.47 -16.68
N SER A 192 -5.77 2.10 -17.58
CA SER A 192 -5.53 2.08 -19.03
C SER A 192 -6.38 3.13 -19.74
N LYS A 193 -6.25 3.27 -21.04
CA LYS A 193 -7.15 4.14 -21.86
C LYS A 193 -8.62 3.75 -21.75
N LYS A 194 -8.95 2.48 -21.42
CA LYS A 194 -10.33 1.93 -21.45
C LYS A 194 -10.79 1.39 -20.11
N LYS A 195 -9.93 1.43 -19.06
CA LYS A 195 -10.24 0.84 -17.74
C LYS A 195 -9.83 1.77 -16.62
N THR A 196 -10.67 1.85 -15.60
CA THR A 196 -10.42 2.62 -14.37
C THR A 196 -10.78 1.76 -13.17
N SER A 197 -9.86 1.65 -12.21
CA SER A 197 -10.13 1.04 -10.91
C SER A 197 -10.93 2.00 -10.06
N VAL A 198 -11.92 1.49 -9.35
CA VAL A 198 -12.77 2.26 -8.45
C VAL A 198 -12.67 1.67 -7.05
N VAL A 199 -12.37 2.52 -6.08
CA VAL A 199 -12.31 2.15 -4.66
C VAL A 199 -13.24 3.06 -3.88
N TYR A 200 -14.21 2.48 -3.18
CA TYR A 200 -15.16 3.20 -2.37
C TYR A 200 -15.09 2.73 -0.91
N SER A 201 -14.67 3.58 -0.01
CA SER A 201 -14.68 3.31 1.43
C SER A 201 -15.98 3.88 2.01
N VAL A 202 -16.86 3.01 2.50
CA VAL A 202 -18.21 3.37 2.96
C VAL A 202 -18.31 3.13 4.45
N GLN A 203 -18.79 4.11 5.20
CA GLN A 203 -19.18 3.93 6.59
C GLN A 203 -20.39 2.99 6.65
N THR A 204 -20.26 1.88 7.35
CA THR A 204 -21.33 0.90 7.55
C THR A 204 -22.03 1.17 8.88
N ASN A 205 -23.17 1.84 8.83
CA ASN A 205 -24.12 1.76 9.93
C ASN A 205 -24.72 0.36 9.93
N LYS A 206 -24.99 -0.23 11.11
CA LYS A 206 -25.50 -1.61 11.30
C LYS A 206 -26.80 -1.96 10.55
N SER A 207 -27.41 -1.00 9.86
CA SER A 207 -28.70 -1.11 9.17
C SER A 207 -28.66 -1.07 7.64
N ASP A 208 -27.46 -0.99 7.00
CA ASP A 208 -27.37 -0.70 5.56
C ASP A 208 -26.90 -1.92 4.73
N ASP A 209 -27.59 -3.07 4.87
CA ASP A 209 -27.34 -4.27 4.05
C ASP A 209 -27.69 -4.08 2.56
N THR A 210 -28.33 -2.97 2.20
CA THR A 210 -28.84 -2.69 0.84
C THR A 210 -27.98 -1.67 0.05
N PHE A 211 -26.74 -1.39 0.50
CA PHE A 211 -25.92 -0.38 -0.17
C PHE A 211 -25.51 -0.77 -1.60
N ASP A 212 -26.12 -0.09 -2.59
CA ASP A 212 -25.76 -0.31 -4.00
C ASP A 212 -24.55 0.53 -4.41
N VAL A 213 -23.41 -0.16 -4.42
CA VAL A 213 -22.12 0.40 -4.86
C VAL A 213 -22.13 0.80 -6.32
N LYS A 214 -22.81 0.01 -7.18
CA LYS A 214 -22.83 0.27 -8.65
C LYS A 214 -23.60 1.54 -8.96
N ASN A 215 -24.75 1.73 -8.31
CA ASN A 215 -25.52 2.97 -8.44
C ASN A 215 -24.71 4.18 -7.97
N SER A 216 -24.00 4.05 -6.82
CA SER A 216 -23.13 5.12 -6.33
C SER A 216 -22.01 5.46 -7.30
N ILE A 217 -21.36 4.46 -7.93
CA ILE A 217 -20.33 4.66 -8.95
C ILE A 217 -20.90 5.43 -10.15
N THR A 218 -22.10 5.07 -10.58
CA THR A 218 -22.78 5.76 -11.71
C THR A 218 -23.13 7.21 -11.35
N LYS A 219 -23.69 7.43 -10.15
CA LYS A 219 -24.08 8.76 -9.63
C LYS A 219 -22.90 9.73 -9.56
N PHE A 220 -21.76 9.27 -9.05
CA PHE A 220 -20.56 10.08 -8.83
C PHE A 220 -19.53 9.96 -9.95
N ASN A 221 -19.91 9.40 -11.08
CA ASN A 221 -19.03 9.20 -12.23
C ASN A 221 -18.46 10.53 -12.76
N PRO A 222 -17.10 10.69 -12.80
CA PRO A 222 -16.48 11.93 -13.25
C PRO A 222 -16.37 12.08 -14.78
N ASN A 223 -17.34 11.62 -15.55
CA ASN A 223 -17.43 11.69 -17.03
C ASN A 223 -16.94 10.46 -17.81
N TYR A 224 -16.84 9.29 -17.19
CA TYR A 224 -16.60 8.05 -17.95
C TYR A 224 -17.87 7.59 -18.68
N GLN A 225 -17.78 7.29 -19.97
CA GLN A 225 -18.83 6.55 -20.66
C GLN A 225 -18.71 5.06 -20.31
N ILE A 226 -19.32 4.67 -19.17
CA ILE A 226 -19.21 3.32 -18.58
C ILE A 226 -19.93 2.32 -19.49
N LYS A 227 -19.21 1.26 -19.88
CA LYS A 227 -19.76 0.11 -20.63
C LYS A 227 -20.11 -1.03 -19.70
N ARG A 228 -19.28 -1.25 -18.65
CA ARG A 228 -19.44 -2.36 -17.70
C ARG A 228 -18.80 -2.01 -16.37
N ILE A 229 -19.47 -2.37 -15.27
CA ILE A 229 -18.91 -2.42 -13.93
C ILE A 229 -18.65 -3.90 -13.61
N ASN A 230 -17.40 -4.26 -13.37
CA ASN A 230 -17.00 -5.64 -13.09
C ASN A 230 -17.46 -6.10 -11.70
N LYS A 231 -17.10 -7.32 -11.31
CA LYS A 231 -17.39 -7.87 -9.98
C LYS A 231 -16.84 -6.93 -8.90
N VAL A 232 -17.66 -6.64 -7.90
CA VAL A 232 -17.28 -5.82 -6.74
C VAL A 232 -16.73 -6.75 -5.66
N SER A 233 -15.53 -6.46 -5.18
CA SER A 233 -14.94 -7.11 -4.00
C SER A 233 -15.11 -6.21 -2.80
N LYS A 234 -15.34 -6.77 -1.60
CA LYS A 234 -15.48 -6.01 -0.34
C LYS A 234 -14.50 -6.50 0.72
N PHE A 235 -14.02 -5.60 1.56
CA PHE A 235 -13.17 -5.91 2.71
C PHE A 235 -13.32 -4.85 3.81
N ASN A 236 -13.24 -5.30 5.07
CA ASN A 236 -13.31 -4.40 6.22
C ASN A 236 -12.03 -3.58 6.37
N LEU A 237 -12.18 -2.32 6.78
CA LEU A 237 -11.08 -1.41 6.97
C LEU A 237 -10.56 -1.46 8.41
N THR A 238 -9.26 -1.67 8.52
CA THR A 238 -8.53 -1.63 9.79
C THR A 238 -7.20 -0.91 9.58
N SER A 239 -6.76 -0.18 10.59
CA SER A 239 -5.35 0.23 10.69
C SER A 239 -4.70 -0.49 11.86
N LEU A 240 -3.42 -0.75 11.74
CA LEU A 240 -2.62 -1.30 12.83
C LEU A 240 -1.19 -0.76 12.78
N ASN A 241 -0.59 -0.68 13.96
CA ASN A 241 0.85 -0.45 14.14
C ASN A 241 1.37 -1.43 15.19
N LEU A 242 2.35 -2.25 14.80
CA LEU A 242 2.94 -3.24 15.68
C LEU A 242 3.80 -2.56 16.75
N ARG A 243 3.73 -3.03 18.02
CA ARG A 243 4.50 -2.41 19.12
C ARG A 243 5.95 -2.87 19.15
N LYS A 244 6.25 -4.11 18.77
CA LYS A 244 7.60 -4.69 18.75
C LYS A 244 7.80 -5.41 17.41
N TYR A 245 8.80 -5.00 16.64
CA TYR A 245 8.99 -5.42 15.26
C TYR A 245 9.73 -6.76 15.12
N TYR A 246 10.39 -7.23 16.18
CA TYR A 246 11.15 -8.47 16.09
C TYR A 246 11.12 -9.29 17.39
N LYS A 247 11.41 -10.57 17.26
CA LYS A 247 11.67 -11.51 18.34
C LYS A 247 12.88 -12.37 17.97
N ASN A 248 13.99 -12.24 18.72
CA ASN A 248 15.26 -12.86 18.35
C ASN A 248 15.65 -12.48 16.91
N LYS A 249 16.03 -13.46 16.07
CA LYS A 249 16.35 -13.27 14.64
C LYS A 249 15.12 -13.27 13.70
N ILE A 250 13.90 -13.09 14.23
CA ILE A 250 12.67 -13.06 13.44
C ILE A 250 12.15 -11.63 13.39
N LEU A 251 12.15 -11.03 12.22
CA LEU A 251 11.61 -9.70 11.95
C LEU A 251 10.18 -9.82 11.38
N ALA A 252 9.20 -9.14 11.96
CA ALA A 252 7.90 -8.92 11.33
C ALA A 252 8.04 -7.90 10.20
N PHE A 253 7.25 -8.06 9.11
CA PHE A 253 7.38 -7.18 7.95
C PHE A 253 6.05 -6.98 7.20
N GLY A 254 5.94 -5.86 6.46
CA GLY A 254 4.77 -5.53 5.66
C GLY A 254 3.51 -5.29 6.49
N ASP A 255 2.39 -5.90 6.08
CA ASP A 255 1.09 -5.71 6.74
C ASP A 255 1.03 -6.19 8.21
N ILE A 256 2.04 -6.91 8.69
CA ILE A 256 2.20 -7.25 10.12
C ILE A 256 2.70 -6.03 10.90
N LEU A 257 3.61 -5.25 10.31
CA LEU A 257 4.17 -4.05 10.96
C LEU A 257 3.15 -2.94 11.04
N HIS A 258 2.52 -2.65 9.92
CA HIS A 258 1.58 -1.55 9.75
C HIS A 258 0.57 -1.82 8.66
N LYS A 259 -0.66 -1.46 8.93
CA LYS A 259 -1.75 -1.45 7.97
C LYS A 259 -2.40 -0.08 8.00
N LEU A 260 -2.53 0.56 6.86
CA LEU A 260 -3.08 1.91 6.76
C LEU A 260 -4.51 1.88 6.22
N HIS A 261 -5.29 2.89 6.56
CA HIS A 261 -6.52 3.16 5.82
C HIS A 261 -6.19 3.35 4.34
N PRO A 262 -6.95 2.78 3.38
CA PRO A 262 -6.65 2.84 1.94
C PRO A 262 -6.78 4.25 1.33
N LEU A 263 -6.84 5.29 2.16
CA LEU A 263 -6.79 6.67 1.72
C LEU A 263 -5.49 6.88 0.93
N ALA A 264 -5.62 7.27 -0.34
CA ALA A 264 -4.50 7.54 -1.24
C ALA A 264 -3.53 6.36 -1.52
N GLY A 265 -3.90 5.11 -1.23
CA GLY A 265 -3.10 3.93 -1.61
C GLY A 265 -1.73 3.84 -0.96
N GLN A 266 -1.52 4.40 0.24
CA GLN A 266 -0.20 4.55 0.87
C GLN A 266 0.37 3.28 1.51
N GLY A 267 -0.40 2.20 1.68
CA GLY A 267 0.05 1.00 2.40
C GLY A 267 1.31 0.38 1.78
N PHE A 268 1.28 0.07 0.51
CA PHE A 268 2.42 -0.54 -0.18
C PHE A 268 3.61 0.42 -0.33
N ASN A 269 3.37 1.73 -0.45
CA ASN A 269 4.44 2.74 -0.45
C ASN A 269 5.23 2.74 0.86
N MET A 270 4.56 2.55 1.99
CA MET A 270 5.20 2.43 3.29
C MET A 270 6.05 1.15 3.35
N THR A 271 5.53 0.03 2.86
CA THR A 271 6.28 -1.23 2.74
C THR A 271 7.53 -1.09 1.86
N LEU A 272 7.45 -0.37 0.73
CA LEU A 272 8.61 -0.11 -0.13
C LEU A 272 9.69 0.74 0.56
N ARG A 273 9.29 1.72 1.36
CA ARG A 273 10.22 2.48 2.22
C ARG A 273 10.89 1.60 3.27
N ASP A 274 10.14 0.65 3.85
CA ASP A 274 10.70 -0.31 4.80
C ASP A 274 11.69 -1.27 4.11
N ILE A 275 11.38 -1.75 2.90
CA ILE A 275 12.31 -2.54 2.08
C ILE A 275 13.61 -1.76 1.85
N LYS A 276 13.51 -0.49 1.43
CA LYS A 276 14.66 0.37 1.21
C LYS A 276 15.53 0.50 2.47
N ASN A 277 14.91 0.78 3.62
CA ASN A 277 15.64 0.91 4.89
C ASN A 277 16.29 -0.39 5.34
N LEU A 278 15.60 -1.53 5.16
CA LEU A 278 16.16 -2.85 5.51
C LEU A 278 17.34 -3.20 4.61
N LEU A 279 17.24 -2.97 3.30
CA LEU A 279 18.33 -3.21 2.35
C LEU A 279 19.56 -2.34 2.64
N GLU A 280 19.36 -1.09 3.03
CA GLU A 280 20.46 -0.22 3.43
C GLU A 280 21.23 -0.79 4.63
N ILE A 281 20.52 -1.28 5.67
CA ILE A 281 21.13 -1.94 6.83
C ILE A 281 21.86 -3.22 6.40
N VAL A 282 21.20 -4.06 5.60
CA VAL A 282 21.76 -5.33 5.11
C VAL A 282 23.02 -5.07 4.30
N ASN A 283 23.00 -4.13 3.35
CA ASN A 283 24.14 -3.82 2.50
C ASN A 283 25.32 -3.27 3.29
N ASN A 284 25.06 -2.40 4.28
CA ASN A 284 26.11 -1.89 5.16
C ASN A 284 26.79 -3.04 5.95
N ARG A 285 25.99 -4.01 6.45
CA ARG A 285 26.56 -5.16 7.18
C ARG A 285 27.34 -6.08 6.28
N VAL A 286 26.80 -6.40 5.10
CA VAL A 286 27.48 -7.23 4.11
C VAL A 286 28.80 -6.58 3.69
N GLY A 287 28.81 -5.27 3.41
CA GLY A 287 30.01 -4.53 3.04
C GLY A 287 31.09 -4.47 4.13
N LEU A 288 30.69 -4.59 5.41
CA LEU A 288 31.60 -4.64 6.55
C LEU A 288 31.94 -6.07 6.99
N GLY A 289 31.47 -7.11 6.29
CA GLY A 289 31.66 -8.51 6.69
C GLY A 289 30.93 -8.93 7.96
N LEU A 290 29.93 -8.15 8.42
CA LEU A 290 29.17 -8.42 9.64
C LEU A 290 28.00 -9.39 9.37
N PRO A 291 27.62 -10.21 10.37
CA PRO A 291 26.54 -11.19 10.23
C PRO A 291 25.16 -10.52 10.11
N LEU A 292 24.22 -11.20 9.46
CA LEU A 292 22.79 -10.84 9.43
C LEU A 292 22.07 -11.49 10.61
N ASP A 293 22.26 -10.98 11.81
CA ASP A 293 21.70 -11.52 13.04
C ASP A 293 20.58 -10.63 13.63
N GLN A 294 20.25 -10.85 14.91
CA GLN A 294 19.23 -10.07 15.63
C GLN A 294 19.52 -8.56 15.63
N SER A 295 20.77 -8.14 15.50
CA SER A 295 21.12 -6.71 15.50
C SER A 295 20.56 -5.97 14.28
N VAL A 296 20.44 -6.65 13.12
CA VAL A 296 19.72 -6.13 11.94
C VAL A 296 18.27 -5.78 12.30
N CYS A 297 17.59 -6.68 13.03
CA CYS A 297 16.20 -6.44 13.44
C CYS A 297 16.07 -5.24 14.38
N SER A 298 17.00 -5.13 15.34
CA SER A 298 17.03 -4.02 16.31
C SER A 298 17.29 -2.69 15.63
N GLU A 299 18.26 -2.64 14.73
CA GLU A 299 18.63 -1.45 13.97
C GLU A 299 17.47 -1.01 13.06
N PHE A 300 16.85 -1.95 12.36
CA PHE A 300 15.67 -1.68 11.54
C PHE A 300 14.53 -1.09 12.38
N GLN A 301 14.17 -1.71 13.52
CA GLN A 301 13.13 -1.18 14.41
C GLN A 301 13.47 0.24 14.87
N LYS A 302 14.69 0.51 15.31
CA LYS A 302 15.13 1.86 15.75
C LYS A 302 14.98 2.88 14.62
N LYS A 303 15.36 2.51 13.39
CA LYS A 303 15.37 3.41 12.23
C LYS A 303 13.97 3.79 11.75
N VAL A 304 12.99 2.85 11.76
CA VAL A 304 11.72 3.06 11.05
C VAL A 304 10.49 3.18 11.94
N LYS A 305 10.49 2.63 13.16
CA LYS A 305 9.27 2.48 13.97
C LYS A 305 8.57 3.81 14.27
N SER A 306 9.30 4.82 14.71
CA SER A 306 8.72 6.13 15.03
C SER A 306 8.18 6.83 13.78
N LYS A 307 8.92 6.74 12.67
CA LYS A 307 8.50 7.31 11.37
C LYS A 307 7.22 6.64 10.86
N ASN A 308 7.15 5.33 10.96
CA ASN A 308 5.98 4.55 10.57
C ASN A 308 4.75 4.89 11.41
N LEU A 309 4.90 5.01 12.73
CA LEU A 309 3.81 5.39 13.62
C LEU A 309 3.29 6.80 13.30
N ILE A 310 4.18 7.79 13.22
CA ILE A 310 3.79 9.19 12.94
C ILE A 310 3.10 9.28 11.56
N PHE A 311 3.62 8.60 10.54
CA PHE A 311 3.01 8.59 9.22
C PHE A 311 1.62 7.95 9.24
N SER A 312 1.47 6.82 9.93
CA SER A 312 0.21 6.10 10.07
C SER A 312 -0.85 6.96 10.80
N GLU A 313 -0.48 7.61 11.91
CA GLU A 313 -1.37 8.49 12.65
C GLU A 313 -1.73 9.75 11.84
N GLY A 314 -0.81 10.26 11.04
CA GLY A 314 -1.10 11.35 10.09
C GLY A 314 -2.19 10.98 9.08
N ILE A 315 -2.15 9.77 8.50
CA ILE A 315 -3.20 9.27 7.60
C ILE A 315 -4.53 9.11 8.35
N ASN A 316 -4.50 8.61 9.59
CA ASN A 316 -5.69 8.47 10.43
C ASN A 316 -6.34 9.83 10.72
N LEU A 317 -5.56 10.85 11.07
CA LEU A 317 -6.05 12.21 11.30
C LEU A 317 -6.68 12.83 10.05
N ILE A 318 -6.07 12.64 8.89
CA ILE A 318 -6.65 13.08 7.61
C ILE A 318 -8.00 12.39 7.39
N TYR A 319 -8.08 11.09 7.55
CA TYR A 319 -9.34 10.35 7.41
C TYR A 319 -10.42 10.84 8.38
N GLU A 320 -10.08 11.03 9.64
CA GLU A 320 -11.02 11.52 10.66
C GLU A 320 -11.51 12.94 10.38
N SER A 321 -10.63 13.82 9.93
CA SER A 321 -11.01 15.20 9.60
C SER A 321 -12.07 15.26 8.50
N PHE A 322 -12.02 14.33 7.53
CA PHE A 322 -13.06 14.21 6.51
C PHE A 322 -14.35 13.55 7.04
N ASN A 323 -14.25 12.61 7.98
CA ASN A 323 -15.42 11.98 8.61
C ASN A 323 -16.16 12.94 9.56
N PHE A 324 -15.44 13.79 10.27
CA PHE A 324 -16.03 14.81 11.14
C PHE A 324 -16.91 15.80 10.37
N LYS A 325 -16.61 16.02 9.08
CA LYS A 325 -17.44 16.83 8.16
C LYS A 325 -18.86 16.31 8.00
N SER A 326 -19.05 15.00 8.02
CA SER A 326 -20.38 14.40 7.87
C SER A 326 -21.27 14.65 9.11
N LYS A 327 -20.67 14.96 10.26
CA LYS A 327 -21.36 15.17 11.54
C LYS A 327 -21.57 16.65 11.91
N ILE A 328 -20.78 17.57 11.36
CA ILE A 328 -20.86 19.01 11.66
C ILE A 328 -21.30 19.77 10.40
N LYS A 329 -22.46 20.42 10.46
CA LYS A 329 -22.92 21.38 9.44
C LYS A 329 -22.01 22.63 9.50
N GLY A 330 -21.03 22.74 8.61
CA GLY A 330 -20.23 23.97 8.54
C GLY A 330 -19.09 23.94 7.54
N ASP A 331 -18.88 25.05 6.86
CA ASP A 331 -17.85 25.32 5.84
C ASP A 331 -16.41 25.35 6.36
N PHE A 332 -16.18 25.15 7.68
CA PHE A 332 -14.88 25.42 8.32
C PHE A 332 -13.75 24.52 7.77
N ILE A 333 -14.05 23.24 7.54
CA ILE A 333 -13.03 22.30 7.04
C ILE A 333 -12.83 22.50 5.53
N ASP A 334 -13.87 22.88 4.77
CA ASP A 334 -13.70 23.25 3.35
C ASP A 334 -12.80 24.48 3.22
N ARG A 335 -12.86 25.42 4.16
CA ARG A 335 -11.93 26.55 4.22
C ARG A 335 -10.51 26.11 4.58
N SER A 336 -10.33 25.20 5.56
CA SER A 336 -9.01 24.70 5.96
C SER A 336 -8.35 23.87 4.85
N VAL A 337 -9.09 22.99 4.18
CA VAL A 337 -8.60 22.20 3.05
C VAL A 337 -8.32 23.09 1.82
N LYS A 338 -9.15 24.10 1.56
CA LYS A 338 -8.88 25.13 0.53
C LYS A 338 -7.65 25.96 0.84
N LEU A 339 -7.38 26.29 2.11
CA LEU A 339 -6.16 26.96 2.55
C LEU A 339 -4.90 26.13 2.28
N ILE A 340 -4.95 24.83 2.58
CA ILE A 340 -3.87 23.88 2.24
C ILE A 340 -3.66 23.81 0.73
N GLY A 341 -4.74 23.72 -0.05
CA GLY A 341 -4.69 23.66 -1.52
C GLY A 341 -4.16 24.93 -2.17
N LYS A 342 -4.49 26.11 -1.60
CA LYS A 342 -4.04 27.43 -2.10
C LYS A 342 -2.61 27.77 -1.66
N ASN A 343 -2.13 27.27 -0.53
CA ASN A 343 -0.78 27.53 -0.06
C ASN A 343 0.23 26.62 -0.77
N LYS A 344 1.00 27.18 -1.70
CA LYS A 344 1.99 26.45 -2.52
C LYS A 344 3.01 25.71 -1.66
N SER A 345 3.46 26.28 -0.55
CA SER A 345 4.46 25.66 0.35
C SER A 345 3.89 24.47 1.10
N LEU A 346 2.68 24.60 1.68
CA LEU A 346 1.98 23.49 2.34
C LEU A 346 1.66 22.37 1.35
N ASN A 347 1.18 22.72 0.16
CA ASN A 347 0.89 21.74 -0.90
C ASN A 347 2.16 20.97 -1.31
N LYS A 348 3.30 21.66 -1.47
CA LYS A 348 4.61 21.05 -1.76
C LYS A 348 5.05 20.11 -0.62
N TYR A 349 4.85 20.51 0.63
CA TYR A 349 5.18 19.70 1.81
C TYR A 349 4.33 18.43 1.88
N PHE A 350 3.00 18.52 1.70
CA PHE A 350 2.12 17.36 1.67
C PHE A 350 2.45 16.40 0.51
N LYS A 351 2.75 16.94 -0.68
CA LYS A 351 3.22 16.11 -1.81
C LYS A 351 4.49 15.35 -1.47
N ARG A 352 5.45 16.01 -0.82
CA ARG A 352 6.72 15.39 -0.41
C ARG A 352 6.50 14.29 0.63
N ILE A 353 5.69 14.53 1.65
CA ILE A 353 5.35 13.49 2.64
C ILE A 353 4.66 12.29 1.97
N ALA A 354 3.73 12.52 1.06
CA ALA A 354 3.02 11.44 0.36
C ALA A 354 3.96 10.65 -0.56
N ASP A 355 4.96 11.29 -1.18
CA ASP A 355 5.92 10.66 -2.08
C ASP A 355 7.06 9.97 -1.31
N GLU A 356 7.76 10.70 -0.46
CA GLU A 356 9.00 10.26 0.18
C GLU A 356 8.80 9.72 1.62
N GLY A 357 7.65 9.98 2.23
CA GLY A 357 7.40 9.74 3.65
C GLY A 357 7.98 10.86 4.53
N LEU A 358 7.95 10.64 5.84
CA LEU A 358 8.54 11.58 6.80
C LEU A 358 10.06 11.44 6.81
N GLN A 359 10.74 12.50 6.44
CA GLN A 359 12.18 12.66 6.63
C GLN A 359 12.37 13.44 7.94
N ILE A 360 12.62 12.73 9.04
CA ILE A 360 12.99 13.28 10.35
C ILE A 360 14.43 12.91 10.59
#